data_87e4c230fe194134164dded99c2381bf
#
_entry.id   87e4c230fe194134164dded99c2381bf
#
_cell.length_a   1.000
_cell.length_b   1.000
_cell.length_c   1.000
_cell.angle_alpha   90.00
_cell.angle_beta   90.00
_cell.angle_gamma   90.00
#
_symmetry.space_group_name_H-M   'P 1'
#
loop_
_entity.id
_entity.type
_entity.pdbx_description
1 polymer ?
#
loop_
_entity_poly.entity_id
_entity_poly.type
_entity_poly.pdbx_seq_one_letter_code
_entity_poly.pdbx_strand_id
1 'polypeptide(L)'
;MQLTKNFSLAEMTKSDTALRLDMDNTPGEEEIANMIALCENVLQPVREHYGMGVKVNSGFRHPDVNAKVGGSKTSDHCKGMAADIEIPGIPNADLAQWIVDHMQFRQVILEFYTPGIPDSGWVHVSFNPADNKKQVLTATKRDGKTVYLPGLVA
;
A
#
# COMPACT_ATOMS: atom_id res chain seq x y z
N MET A 1 8.41 5.59 -17.06
CA MET A 1 9.44 4.69 -16.51
C MET A 1 8.80 3.44 -15.92
N GLN A 2 9.32 2.29 -16.27
CA GLN A 2 8.82 1.01 -15.75
C GLN A 2 9.67 0.60 -14.54
N LEU A 3 9.02 0.25 -13.42
CA LEU A 3 9.70 -0.17 -12.20
C LEU A 3 9.94 -1.69 -12.20
N THR A 4 8.92 -2.45 -12.57
CA THR A 4 8.97 -3.89 -12.82
C THR A 4 8.10 -4.21 -14.03
N LYS A 5 7.99 -5.49 -14.39
CA LYS A 5 7.24 -5.92 -15.57
C LYS A 5 5.82 -5.34 -15.63
N ASN A 6 5.11 -5.31 -14.50
CA ASN A 6 3.70 -4.91 -14.45
C ASN A 6 3.43 -3.63 -13.65
N PHE A 7 4.46 -2.94 -13.15
CA PHE A 7 4.29 -1.73 -12.35
C PHE A 7 5.12 -0.58 -12.90
N SER A 8 4.46 0.56 -13.14
CA SER A 8 5.09 1.77 -13.67
C SER A 8 5.24 2.84 -12.60
N LEU A 9 6.16 3.77 -12.82
CA LEU A 9 6.33 4.95 -11.96
C LEU A 9 5.06 5.81 -11.95
N ALA A 10 4.41 5.98 -13.11
CA ALA A 10 3.18 6.75 -13.21
C ALA A 10 2.08 6.18 -12.31
N GLU A 11 1.92 4.86 -12.32
CA GLU A 11 0.95 4.15 -11.49
C GLU A 11 1.24 4.32 -9.99
N MET A 12 2.52 4.24 -9.61
CA MET A 12 2.95 4.34 -8.22
C MET A 12 2.99 5.76 -7.67
N THR A 13 2.89 6.77 -8.53
CA THR A 13 2.89 8.18 -8.12
C THR A 13 1.59 8.90 -8.42
N LYS A 14 0.58 8.19 -8.91
CA LYS A 14 -0.74 8.77 -9.15
C LYS A 14 -1.37 9.19 -7.83
N SER A 15 -1.89 10.42 -7.78
CA SER A 15 -2.58 10.96 -6.62
C SER A 15 -3.72 11.84 -7.07
N ASP A 16 -4.95 11.43 -6.80
CA ASP A 16 -6.14 12.23 -7.12
C ASP A 16 -6.16 13.54 -6.33
N THR A 17 -5.68 13.53 -5.09
CA THR A 17 -5.55 14.73 -4.26
C THR A 17 -4.57 15.72 -4.87
N ALA A 18 -3.40 15.24 -5.32
CA ALA A 18 -2.40 16.11 -5.94
C ALA A 18 -2.93 16.73 -7.23
N LEU A 19 -3.64 15.94 -8.06
CA LEU A 19 -4.25 16.46 -9.30
C LEU A 19 -5.31 17.51 -9.00
N ARG A 20 -6.21 17.23 -8.07
CA ARG A 20 -7.31 18.14 -7.70
C ARG A 20 -6.81 19.46 -7.15
N LEU A 21 -5.74 19.44 -6.36
CA LEU A 21 -5.18 20.61 -5.69
C LEU A 21 -3.99 21.23 -6.44
N ASP A 22 -3.67 20.71 -7.63
CA ASP A 22 -2.54 21.16 -8.45
C ASP A 22 -1.21 21.13 -7.65
N MET A 23 -0.99 20.04 -6.95
CA MET A 23 0.20 19.83 -6.12
C MET A 23 1.20 18.92 -6.83
N ASP A 24 2.49 19.16 -6.57
CA ASP A 24 3.56 18.31 -7.04
C ASP A 24 3.62 17.02 -6.22
N ASN A 25 3.63 15.87 -6.91
CA ASN A 25 3.80 14.56 -6.30
C ASN A 25 4.98 13.80 -6.92
N THR A 26 6.01 14.54 -7.32
CA THR A 26 7.21 13.94 -7.95
C THR A 26 8.14 13.38 -6.88
N PRO A 27 8.51 12.08 -6.97
CA PRO A 27 9.46 11.47 -6.03
C PRO A 27 10.91 11.82 -6.38
N GLY A 28 11.78 11.78 -5.39
CA GLY A 28 13.22 11.85 -5.59
C GLY A 28 13.81 10.47 -5.94
N GLU A 29 15.12 10.43 -6.18
CA GLU A 29 15.83 9.20 -6.55
C GLU A 29 15.74 8.11 -5.48
N GLU A 30 15.84 8.49 -4.21
CA GLU A 30 15.76 7.54 -3.09
C GLU A 30 14.37 6.91 -3.01
N GLU A 31 13.32 7.69 -3.16
CA GLU A 31 11.94 7.22 -3.15
C GLU A 31 11.66 6.30 -4.35
N ILE A 32 12.21 6.61 -5.51
CA ILE A 32 12.10 5.73 -6.69
C ILE A 32 12.78 4.39 -6.43
N ALA A 33 13.98 4.40 -5.83
CA ALA A 33 14.69 3.17 -5.48
C ALA A 33 13.88 2.32 -4.49
N ASN A 34 13.25 2.96 -3.51
CA ASN A 34 12.37 2.28 -2.56
C ASN A 34 11.13 1.68 -3.23
N MET A 35 10.54 2.40 -4.19
CA MET A 35 9.39 1.87 -4.95
C MET A 35 9.78 0.67 -5.81
N ILE A 36 10.97 0.69 -6.41
CA ILE A 36 11.48 -0.46 -7.17
C ILE A 36 11.59 -1.68 -6.24
N ALA A 37 12.17 -1.50 -5.05
CA ALA A 37 12.30 -2.58 -4.07
C ALA A 37 10.95 -3.14 -3.63
N LEU A 38 9.96 -2.27 -3.38
CA LEU A 38 8.59 -2.67 -3.04
C LEU A 38 7.95 -3.47 -4.19
N CYS A 39 8.10 -3.00 -5.41
CA CYS A 39 7.55 -3.68 -6.58
C CYS A 39 8.21 -5.03 -6.83
N GLU A 40 9.54 -5.11 -6.75
CA GLU A 40 10.28 -6.35 -6.99
C GLU A 40 9.99 -7.41 -5.92
N ASN A 41 9.90 -7.01 -4.67
CA ASN A 41 9.82 -7.94 -3.54
C ASN A 41 8.40 -8.26 -3.08
N VAL A 42 7.42 -7.45 -3.40
CA VAL A 42 6.04 -7.64 -2.94
C VAL A 42 5.04 -7.57 -4.10
N LEU A 43 4.93 -6.43 -4.79
CA LEU A 43 3.83 -6.19 -5.71
C LEU A 43 3.90 -7.08 -6.96
N GLN A 44 5.08 -7.24 -7.55
CA GLN A 44 5.26 -8.10 -8.72
C GLN A 44 5.00 -9.58 -8.39
N PRO A 45 5.52 -10.14 -7.27
CA PRO A 45 5.16 -11.50 -6.85
C PRO A 45 3.66 -11.70 -6.62
N VAL A 46 2.97 -10.72 -6.04
CA VAL A 46 1.52 -10.74 -5.88
C VAL A 46 0.82 -10.81 -7.24
N ARG A 47 1.24 -9.95 -8.16
CA ARG A 47 0.70 -9.90 -9.52
C ARG A 47 0.85 -11.24 -10.24
N GLU A 48 2.00 -11.87 -10.09
CA GLU A 48 2.29 -13.15 -10.74
C GLU A 48 1.52 -14.31 -10.12
N HIS A 49 1.38 -14.30 -8.78
CA HIS A 49 0.62 -15.34 -8.10
C HIS A 49 -0.84 -15.36 -8.53
N TYR A 50 -1.50 -14.20 -8.52
CA TYR A 50 -2.91 -14.12 -8.87
C TYR A 50 -3.17 -14.13 -10.37
N GLY A 51 -2.18 -13.77 -11.19
CA GLY A 51 -2.34 -13.65 -12.63
C GLY A 51 -3.34 -12.57 -13.05
N MET A 52 -3.61 -11.61 -12.18
CA MET A 52 -4.63 -10.55 -12.33
C MET A 52 -4.01 -9.20 -12.02
N GLY A 53 -4.57 -8.14 -12.61
CA GLY A 53 -4.09 -6.78 -12.35
C GLY A 53 -4.23 -6.39 -10.88
N VAL A 54 -3.19 -5.81 -10.34
CA VAL A 54 -3.17 -5.22 -8.99
C VAL A 54 -3.49 -3.74 -9.14
N LYS A 55 -4.56 -3.29 -8.48
CA LYS A 55 -4.93 -1.88 -8.45
C LYS A 55 -4.16 -1.19 -7.33
N VAL A 56 -3.39 -0.17 -7.67
CA VAL A 56 -2.70 0.67 -6.69
C VAL A 56 -3.56 1.90 -6.41
N ASN A 57 -4.17 1.93 -5.23
CA ASN A 57 -5.01 3.06 -4.81
C ASN A 57 -4.17 4.26 -4.41
N SER A 58 -3.03 4.00 -3.77
CA SER A 58 -2.07 5.02 -3.35
C SER A 58 -0.69 4.38 -3.25
N GLY A 59 0.29 4.98 -3.89
CA GLY A 59 1.69 4.60 -3.74
C GLY A 59 2.46 5.72 -3.05
N PHE A 60 3.42 6.32 -3.74
CA PHE A 60 4.16 7.47 -3.22
C PHE A 60 3.25 8.67 -2.99
N ARG A 61 3.42 9.33 -1.86
CA ARG A 61 2.82 10.64 -1.56
C ARG A 61 3.91 11.61 -1.12
N HIS A 62 4.06 12.70 -1.85
CA HIS A 62 4.91 13.81 -1.40
C HIS A 62 4.44 14.25 0.00
N PRO A 63 5.36 14.65 0.91
CA PRO A 63 4.97 15.06 2.26
C PRO A 63 3.87 16.13 2.31
N ASP A 64 3.87 17.09 1.37
CA ASP A 64 2.83 18.12 1.31
C ASP A 64 1.46 17.55 0.94
N VAL A 65 1.42 16.59 0.02
CA VAL A 65 0.19 15.86 -0.34
C VAL A 65 -0.28 15.00 0.83
N ASN A 66 0.66 14.34 1.50
CA ASN A 66 0.36 13.51 2.67
C ASN A 66 -0.30 14.33 3.79
N ALA A 67 0.17 15.56 4.03
CA ALA A 67 -0.42 16.46 5.01
C ALA A 67 -1.87 16.80 4.65
N LYS A 68 -2.18 16.98 3.36
CA LYS A 68 -3.55 17.30 2.90
C LYS A 68 -4.52 16.15 3.10
N VAL A 69 -4.06 14.90 2.99
CA VAL A 69 -4.93 13.73 3.22
C VAL A 69 -4.95 13.29 4.69
N GLY A 70 -4.26 14.01 5.58
CA GLY A 70 -4.23 13.69 6.99
C GLY A 70 -3.37 12.49 7.36
N GLY A 71 -2.40 12.13 6.52
CA GLY A 71 -1.48 11.03 6.78
C GLY A 71 -0.47 11.34 7.88
N SER A 72 0.08 10.29 8.47
CA SER A 72 1.13 10.39 9.48
C SER A 72 2.38 11.06 8.90
N LYS A 73 3.03 11.93 9.66
CA LYS A 73 4.30 12.55 9.27
C LYS A 73 5.42 11.53 9.03
N THR A 74 5.30 10.33 9.62
CA THR A 74 6.26 9.24 9.46
C THR A 74 5.77 8.17 8.50
N SER A 75 4.80 8.50 7.64
CA SER A 75 4.22 7.56 6.68
C SER A 75 5.26 6.97 5.73
N ASP A 76 5.24 5.66 5.56
CA ASP A 76 6.09 4.96 4.58
C ASP A 76 5.71 5.34 3.14
N HIS A 77 4.50 5.81 2.87
CA HIS A 77 4.12 6.36 1.57
C HIS A 77 5.00 7.53 1.14
N CYS A 78 5.43 8.36 2.09
CA CYS A 78 6.31 9.50 1.79
C CYS A 78 7.73 9.10 1.41
N LYS A 79 8.11 7.87 1.74
CA LYS A 79 9.44 7.31 1.44
C LYS A 79 9.44 6.44 0.18
N GLY A 80 8.29 6.23 -0.45
CA GLY A 80 8.15 5.30 -1.56
C GLY A 80 8.17 3.83 -1.11
N MET A 81 7.97 3.57 0.16
CA MET A 81 8.05 2.22 0.75
C MET A 81 6.70 1.53 0.91
N ALA A 82 5.59 2.20 0.65
CA ALA A 82 4.26 1.67 0.89
C ALA A 82 3.34 1.83 -0.30
N ALA A 83 2.38 0.92 -0.41
CA ALA A 83 1.27 1.01 -1.35
C ALA A 83 -0.01 0.48 -0.71
N ASP A 84 -1.12 1.09 -1.08
CA ASP A 84 -2.46 0.61 -0.76
C ASP A 84 -2.99 -0.07 -2.01
N ILE A 85 -3.29 -1.35 -1.92
CA ILE A 85 -3.60 -2.19 -3.08
C ILE A 85 -4.89 -2.98 -2.91
N GLU A 86 -5.46 -3.36 -4.06
CA GLU A 86 -6.58 -4.28 -4.17
C GLU A 86 -6.44 -5.08 -5.45
N ILE A 87 -7.07 -6.24 -5.51
CA ILE A 87 -7.23 -7.02 -6.75
C ILE A 87 -8.73 -7.22 -6.93
N PRO A 88 -9.36 -6.63 -7.97
CA PRO A 88 -10.77 -6.82 -8.24
C PRO A 88 -11.12 -8.32 -8.33
N GLY A 89 -12.12 -8.74 -7.56
CA GLY A 89 -12.54 -10.14 -7.51
C GLY A 89 -11.86 -10.98 -6.44
N ILE A 90 -10.82 -10.48 -5.78
CA ILE A 90 -10.16 -11.15 -4.67
C ILE A 90 -10.51 -10.41 -3.37
N PRO A 91 -11.06 -11.10 -2.35
CA PRO A 91 -11.33 -10.45 -1.06
C PRO A 91 -10.06 -9.85 -0.46
N ASN A 92 -10.15 -8.62 0.04
CA ASN A 92 -8.98 -7.94 0.61
C ASN A 92 -8.40 -8.71 1.81
N ALA A 93 -9.23 -9.37 2.59
CA ALA A 93 -8.75 -10.23 3.68
C ALA A 93 -7.88 -11.38 3.18
N ASP A 94 -8.25 -12.00 2.05
CA ASP A 94 -7.48 -13.09 1.45
C ASP A 94 -6.16 -12.58 0.87
N LEU A 95 -6.18 -11.42 0.21
CA LEU A 95 -4.98 -10.78 -0.32
C LEU A 95 -3.99 -10.48 0.81
N ALA A 96 -4.46 -9.87 1.89
CA ALA A 96 -3.61 -9.58 3.06
C ALA A 96 -3.02 -10.86 3.65
N GLN A 97 -3.82 -11.91 3.80
CA GLN A 97 -3.36 -13.18 4.36
C GLN A 97 -2.29 -13.84 3.49
N TRP A 98 -2.49 -13.81 2.16
CA TRP A 98 -1.49 -14.37 1.24
C TRP A 98 -0.14 -13.66 1.35
N ILE A 99 -0.15 -12.32 1.43
CA ILE A 99 1.07 -11.52 1.59
C ILE A 99 1.77 -11.88 2.91
N VAL A 100 1.01 -11.95 4.00
CA VAL A 100 1.55 -12.30 5.33
C VAL A 100 2.22 -13.67 5.29
N ASP A 101 1.61 -14.64 4.62
CA ASP A 101 2.10 -16.03 4.60
C ASP A 101 3.29 -16.24 3.67
N HIS A 102 3.46 -15.42 2.63
CA HIS A 102 4.41 -15.71 1.54
C HIS A 102 5.48 -14.67 1.30
N MET A 103 5.29 -13.40 1.74
CA MET A 103 6.20 -12.31 1.40
C MET A 103 7.01 -11.82 2.60
N GLN A 104 8.15 -11.21 2.31
CA GLN A 104 8.84 -10.36 3.29
C GLN A 104 8.24 -8.97 3.19
N PHE A 105 7.99 -8.31 4.32
CA PHE A 105 7.40 -6.98 4.35
C PHE A 105 7.73 -6.29 5.67
N ARG A 106 7.64 -4.97 5.68
CA ARG A 106 7.76 -4.18 6.90
C ARG A 106 6.44 -4.21 7.68
N GLN A 107 5.32 -3.90 7.00
CA GLN A 107 4.01 -3.82 7.62
C GLN A 107 2.92 -4.20 6.61
N VAL A 108 1.95 -4.97 7.06
CA VAL A 108 0.68 -5.22 6.35
C VAL A 108 -0.44 -4.76 7.26
N ILE A 109 -1.33 -3.94 6.72
CA ILE A 109 -2.54 -3.50 7.43
C ILE A 109 -3.75 -3.80 6.55
N LEU A 110 -4.69 -4.59 7.07
CA LEU A 110 -6.01 -4.72 6.47
C LEU A 110 -6.85 -3.56 6.95
N GLU A 111 -7.11 -2.59 6.06
CA GLU A 111 -7.71 -1.31 6.43
C GLU A 111 -9.19 -1.27 6.07
N PHE A 112 -10.03 -1.12 7.10
CA PHE A 112 -11.48 -0.89 7.00
C PHE A 112 -12.23 -1.97 6.22
N TYR A 113 -11.78 -3.19 6.32
CA TYR A 113 -12.45 -4.35 5.74
C TYR A 113 -13.72 -4.69 6.54
N THR A 114 -14.82 -4.90 5.83
CA THR A 114 -16.08 -5.35 6.44
C THR A 114 -16.30 -6.83 6.08
N PRO A 115 -16.33 -7.75 7.05
CA PRO A 115 -16.63 -9.15 6.79
C PRO A 115 -17.95 -9.30 6.02
N GLY A 116 -17.92 -10.13 4.98
CA GLY A 116 -19.07 -10.30 4.08
C GLY A 116 -19.12 -9.32 2.91
N ILE A 117 -18.28 -8.30 2.88
CA ILE A 117 -18.12 -7.37 1.77
C ILE A 117 -16.67 -7.46 1.26
N PRO A 118 -16.38 -8.38 0.32
CA PRO A 118 -15.00 -8.74 -0.06
C PRO A 118 -14.15 -7.58 -0.56
N ASP A 119 -14.74 -6.61 -1.26
CA ASP A 119 -14.05 -5.45 -1.83
C ASP A 119 -14.05 -4.22 -0.92
N SER A 120 -14.50 -4.36 0.33
CA SER A 120 -14.44 -3.26 1.30
C SER A 120 -13.01 -3.00 1.76
N GLY A 121 -12.69 -1.73 2.06
CA GLY A 121 -11.38 -1.35 2.52
C GLY A 121 -10.28 -1.57 1.49
N TRP A 122 -9.07 -1.79 1.94
CA TRP A 122 -7.91 -2.07 1.10
C TRP A 122 -6.79 -2.73 1.91
N VAL A 123 -5.71 -3.12 1.24
CA VAL A 123 -4.53 -3.69 1.88
C VAL A 123 -3.39 -2.69 1.78
N HIS A 124 -2.90 -2.22 2.92
CA HIS A 124 -1.67 -1.44 3.01
C HIS A 124 -0.50 -2.41 3.16
N VAL A 125 0.52 -2.28 2.34
CA VAL A 125 1.75 -3.07 2.46
C VAL A 125 2.96 -2.16 2.29
N SER A 126 3.98 -2.37 3.12
CA SER A 126 5.24 -1.68 3.02
C SER A 126 6.41 -2.65 3.02
N PHE A 127 7.50 -2.21 2.39
CA PHE A 127 8.75 -2.97 2.30
C PHE A 127 9.92 -2.00 2.52
N ASN A 128 10.79 -2.35 3.46
CA ASN A 128 12.02 -1.62 3.71
C ASN A 128 13.19 -2.59 3.58
N PRO A 129 14.10 -2.44 2.60
CA PRO A 129 15.22 -3.36 2.43
C PRO A 129 16.08 -3.55 3.68
N ALA A 130 16.11 -2.56 4.58
CA ALA A 130 16.90 -2.59 5.80
C ALA A 130 16.11 -3.07 7.03
N ASP A 131 14.77 -3.15 6.98
CA ASP A 131 13.96 -3.44 8.16
C ASP A 131 12.58 -3.99 7.79
N ASN A 132 12.50 -5.30 7.58
CA ASN A 132 11.23 -5.99 7.32
C ASN A 132 10.77 -6.72 8.58
N LYS A 133 10.26 -5.94 9.54
CA LYS A 133 9.85 -6.44 10.86
C LYS A 133 8.57 -7.27 10.85
N LYS A 134 7.89 -7.37 9.72
CA LYS A 134 6.68 -8.20 9.52
C LYS A 134 5.56 -7.88 10.52
N GLN A 135 5.30 -6.60 10.74
CA GLN A 135 4.18 -6.17 11.56
C GLN A 135 2.87 -6.36 10.81
N VAL A 136 1.89 -6.98 11.46
CA VAL A 136 0.57 -7.24 10.90
C VAL A 136 -0.49 -6.59 11.76
N LEU A 137 -1.33 -5.75 11.16
CA LEU A 137 -2.38 -5.02 11.86
C LEU A 137 -3.69 -5.07 11.07
N THR A 138 -4.78 -4.81 11.76
CA THR A 138 -6.08 -4.52 11.17
C THR A 138 -6.52 -3.14 11.65
N ALA A 139 -6.89 -2.26 10.72
CA ALA A 139 -7.41 -0.94 11.04
C ALA A 139 -8.93 -0.94 10.93
N THR A 140 -9.62 -0.47 11.96
CA THR A 140 -11.07 -0.37 12.00
C THR A 140 -11.50 0.94 12.66
N LYS A 141 -12.76 1.33 12.48
CA LYS A 141 -13.35 2.49 13.14
C LYS A 141 -14.09 2.06 14.40
N ARG A 142 -13.83 2.75 15.51
CA ARG A 142 -14.57 2.64 16.76
C ARG A 142 -14.83 4.05 17.27
N ASP A 143 -16.10 4.40 17.48
CA ASP A 143 -16.52 5.72 17.96
C ASP A 143 -15.92 6.86 17.11
N GLY A 144 -15.89 6.69 15.79
CA GLY A 144 -15.36 7.67 14.84
C GLY A 144 -13.84 7.76 14.78
N LYS A 145 -13.13 6.93 15.53
CA LYS A 145 -11.65 6.93 15.57
C LYS A 145 -11.10 5.65 14.96
N THR A 146 -9.95 5.78 14.29
CA THR A 146 -9.22 4.63 13.77
C THR A 146 -8.52 3.90 14.89
N VAL A 147 -8.78 2.60 15.01
CA VAL A 147 -8.15 1.70 15.98
C VAL A 147 -7.38 0.63 15.22
N TYR A 148 -6.15 0.35 15.67
CA TYR A 148 -5.31 -0.68 15.10
C TYR A 148 -5.26 -1.90 16.02
N LEU A 149 -5.67 -3.06 15.50
CA LEU A 149 -5.67 -4.32 16.21
C LEU A 149 -4.52 -5.20 15.72
N PRO A 150 -3.82 -5.94 16.61
CA PRO A 150 -2.77 -6.87 16.18
C PRO A 150 -3.34 -8.00 15.31
N GLY A 151 -2.58 -8.38 14.27
CA GLY A 151 -2.94 -9.47 13.37
C GLY A 151 -4.03 -9.11 12.38
N LEU A 152 -4.48 -10.11 11.62
CA LEU A 152 -5.60 -9.98 10.69
C LEU A 152 -6.87 -10.44 11.38
N VAL A 153 -7.75 -9.49 11.64
CA VAL A 153 -9.04 -9.71 12.30
C VAL A 153 -10.13 -9.34 11.31
N ALA A 154 -10.74 -10.36 10.69
CA ALA A 154 -11.77 -10.14 9.68
C ALA A 154 -13.04 -10.94 10.00
#